data_ba9f9602d81bc22fdc9dd932144017fc
#
_entry.id   ba9f9602d81bc22fdc9dd932144017fc
#
_cell.length_a   1.000
_cell.length_b   1.000
_cell.length_c   1.000
_cell.angle_alpha   90.00
_cell.angle_beta   90.00
_cell.angle_gamma   90.00
#
_symmetry.space_group_name_H-M   'P 1'
#
loop_
_entity.id
_entity.type
_entity.pdbx_description
1 polymer ?
#
loop_
_entity_poly.entity_id
_entity_poly.type
_entity_poly.pdbx_seq_one_letter_code
_entity_poly.pdbx_strand_id
1 'polypeptide(L)'
;MHVGVPYELNFTRTNFILLSDQIASSSRMDEFLSISFNALKLRQSAKLVIVRGTCAEYFEGLASADIPNVAKRQYSLFRTYQQEGMIPMTNFTTYQEAVGSGRFDVAIPVGRLDRSIPTESDGEKQQTQGETETNDKDTTDGVKRTGGLRSYIHGSALFDGNRLAGLLDDEDTEILLLAMGQFQNGYLSVSDEKGTVTFLIKETVIPHVQMSLGEAPHAVVTLALFAEIELDTSGNAEERWDSELKGQLENYIVMELNRVFEQCKLLNSDAMRFGRYACMQFSSVEAWRDYAWKEKYKNMTAEFGVTVKLNDRIISSHIE
;
A
#
# COMPACT_ATOMS: atom_id res chain seq x y z
N MET A 1 28.28 -1.84 -19.39
CA MET A 1 27.54 -3.09 -19.70
C MET A 1 26.90 -2.94 -21.08
N HIS A 2 27.67 -3.12 -22.16
CA HIS A 2 27.19 -2.97 -23.54
C HIS A 2 27.53 -4.20 -24.38
N VAL A 3 27.65 -5.37 -23.76
CA VAL A 3 27.99 -6.59 -24.47
C VAL A 3 26.70 -7.22 -25.00
N GLY A 4 26.51 -7.11 -26.33
CA GLY A 4 25.47 -7.81 -27.07
C GLY A 4 24.23 -7.03 -27.52
N VAL A 5 24.10 -5.74 -27.21
CA VAL A 5 22.99 -4.89 -27.70
C VAL A 5 23.52 -3.89 -28.69
N PRO A 6 23.10 -3.88 -29.97
CA PRO A 6 23.62 -2.99 -31.02
C PRO A 6 23.13 -1.54 -30.89
N TYR A 7 22.31 -1.21 -29.89
CA TYR A 7 21.73 0.10 -29.69
C TYR A 7 21.97 0.62 -28.28
N GLU A 8 22.11 1.93 -28.12
CA GLU A 8 22.16 2.58 -26.82
C GLU A 8 20.80 2.47 -26.12
N LEU A 9 20.80 1.93 -24.88
CA LEU A 9 19.58 1.81 -24.11
C LEU A 9 19.15 3.17 -23.58
N ASN A 10 17.91 3.57 -23.88
CA ASN A 10 17.31 4.82 -23.42
C ASN A 10 16.33 4.53 -22.28
N PHE A 11 16.64 4.98 -21.08
CA PHE A 11 15.84 4.77 -19.86
C PHE A 11 14.89 5.93 -19.54
N THR A 12 14.81 6.97 -20.37
CA THR A 12 13.97 8.15 -20.10
C THR A 12 12.47 7.85 -20.02
N ARG A 13 12.04 6.69 -20.53
CA ARG A 13 10.64 6.22 -20.49
C ARG A 13 10.38 5.10 -19.48
N THR A 14 11.30 4.88 -18.54
CA THR A 14 11.11 3.90 -17.46
C THR A 14 9.92 4.27 -16.60
N ASN A 15 8.95 3.37 -16.46
CA ASN A 15 7.76 3.57 -15.66
C ASN A 15 7.89 2.98 -14.25
N PHE A 16 8.65 1.90 -14.11
CA PHE A 16 8.82 1.16 -12.86
C PHE A 16 10.30 0.94 -12.56
N ILE A 17 10.63 1.01 -11.29
CA ILE A 17 11.93 0.64 -10.74
C ILE A 17 11.67 -0.41 -9.67
N LEU A 18 12.16 -1.62 -9.93
CA LEU A 18 12.07 -2.73 -9.00
C LEU A 18 13.33 -2.76 -8.14
N LEU A 19 13.13 -2.82 -6.85
CA LEU A 19 14.19 -2.87 -5.83
C LEU A 19 13.98 -4.13 -5.01
N SER A 20 15.02 -4.94 -4.82
CA SER A 20 14.91 -6.08 -3.91
C SER A 20 14.77 -5.63 -2.46
N ASP A 21 14.12 -6.44 -1.65
CA ASP A 21 14.02 -6.24 -0.21
C ASP A 21 15.40 -6.14 0.47
N GLN A 22 16.42 -6.81 -0.09
CA GLN A 22 17.80 -6.71 0.40
C GLN A 22 18.37 -5.29 0.24
N ILE A 23 18.18 -4.64 -0.94
CA ILE A 23 18.65 -3.27 -1.13
C ILE A 23 17.82 -2.29 -0.28
N ALA A 24 16.51 -2.53 -0.18
CA ALA A 24 15.61 -1.72 0.63
C ALA A 24 15.92 -1.76 2.14
N SER A 25 16.39 -2.91 2.64
CA SER A 25 16.82 -3.08 4.03
C SER A 25 18.21 -2.51 4.30
N SER A 26 18.97 -2.19 3.27
CA SER A 26 20.31 -1.61 3.40
C SER A 26 20.25 -0.09 3.49
N SER A 27 21.24 0.51 4.18
CA SER A 27 21.40 1.98 4.18
C SER A 27 21.83 2.58 2.83
N ARG A 28 22.01 1.74 1.80
CA ARG A 28 22.53 2.13 0.49
C ARG A 28 21.44 2.38 -0.56
N MET A 29 20.17 2.20 -0.20
CA MET A 29 19.06 2.38 -1.16
C MET A 29 19.03 3.79 -1.72
N ASP A 30 19.19 4.82 -0.87
CA ASP A 30 19.17 6.21 -1.29
C ASP A 30 20.34 6.54 -2.24
N GLU A 31 21.55 6.10 -1.91
CA GLU A 31 22.72 6.25 -2.76
C GLU A 31 22.51 5.57 -4.13
N PHE A 32 22.02 4.32 -4.10
CA PHE A 32 21.74 3.56 -5.32
C PHE A 32 20.71 4.25 -6.21
N LEU A 33 19.60 4.72 -5.64
CA LEU A 33 18.57 5.44 -6.38
C LEU A 33 19.10 6.77 -6.95
N SER A 34 19.80 7.57 -6.14
CA SER A 34 20.34 8.87 -6.58
C SER A 34 21.33 8.71 -7.73
N ILE A 35 22.24 7.74 -7.65
CA ILE A 35 23.18 7.45 -8.72
C ILE A 35 22.45 6.96 -9.97
N SER A 36 21.51 6.03 -9.83
CA SER A 36 20.75 5.45 -10.95
C SER A 36 19.94 6.52 -11.68
N PHE A 37 19.26 7.41 -10.96
CA PHE A 37 18.48 8.48 -11.56
C PHE A 37 19.35 9.45 -12.35
N ASN A 38 20.49 9.85 -11.80
CA ASN A 38 21.41 10.78 -12.48
C ASN A 38 22.11 10.13 -13.68
N ALA A 39 22.65 8.91 -13.51
CA ALA A 39 23.40 8.21 -14.55
C ALA A 39 22.53 7.75 -15.73
N LEU A 40 21.33 7.25 -15.45
CA LEU A 40 20.42 6.68 -16.44
C LEU A 40 19.36 7.68 -16.92
N LYS A 41 19.35 8.90 -16.39
CA LYS A 41 18.34 9.94 -16.70
C LYS A 41 16.90 9.41 -16.55
N LEU A 42 16.65 8.69 -15.47
CA LEU A 42 15.34 8.14 -15.18
C LEU A 42 14.29 9.23 -14.92
N ARG A 43 13.04 8.92 -15.18
CA ARG A 43 11.93 9.84 -14.87
C ARG A 43 11.70 9.92 -13.37
N GLN A 44 11.60 11.12 -12.83
CA GLN A 44 11.26 11.31 -11.41
C GLN A 44 9.87 10.76 -11.03
N SER A 45 8.96 10.67 -12.00
CA SER A 45 7.63 10.06 -11.83
C SER A 45 7.62 8.52 -11.92
N ALA A 46 8.80 7.87 -12.11
CA ALA A 46 8.89 6.42 -12.12
C ALA A 46 8.42 5.84 -10.78
N LYS A 47 7.58 4.82 -10.84
CA LYS A 47 7.01 4.14 -9.67
C LYS A 47 8.05 3.23 -9.05
N LEU A 48 8.14 3.25 -7.74
CA LEU A 48 8.98 2.32 -6.98
C LEU A 48 8.16 1.10 -6.58
N VAL A 49 8.77 -0.07 -6.61
CA VAL A 49 8.20 -1.34 -6.15
C VAL A 49 9.27 -2.11 -5.40
N ILE A 50 8.98 -2.55 -4.20
CA ILE A 50 9.86 -3.44 -3.44
C ILE A 50 9.50 -4.87 -3.77
N VAL A 51 10.45 -5.63 -4.30
CA VAL A 51 10.26 -7.03 -4.66
C VAL A 51 10.76 -7.93 -3.54
N ARG A 52 9.88 -8.81 -3.05
CA ARG A 52 10.29 -9.88 -2.14
C ARG A 52 11.01 -10.98 -2.92
N GLY A 53 12.29 -11.12 -2.64
CA GLY A 53 13.20 -12.01 -3.38
C GLY A 53 13.96 -11.29 -4.49
N THR A 54 14.23 -11.99 -5.61
CA THR A 54 15.03 -11.42 -6.69
C THR A 54 14.18 -10.72 -7.74
N CYS A 55 14.65 -9.55 -8.18
CA CYS A 55 13.97 -8.84 -9.28
C CYS A 55 13.96 -9.66 -10.58
N ALA A 56 14.95 -10.55 -10.78
CA ALA A 56 15.01 -11.42 -11.95
C ALA A 56 13.83 -12.41 -11.98
N GLU A 57 13.62 -13.15 -10.88
CA GLU A 57 12.48 -14.07 -10.76
C GLU A 57 11.13 -13.36 -10.92
N TYR A 58 11.02 -12.15 -10.36
CA TYR A 58 9.81 -11.33 -10.51
C TYR A 58 9.57 -10.99 -11.99
N PHE A 59 10.60 -10.58 -12.73
CA PHE A 59 10.50 -10.32 -14.17
C PHE A 59 10.17 -11.58 -14.98
N GLU A 60 10.76 -12.72 -14.66
CA GLU A 60 10.43 -14.01 -15.28
C GLU A 60 8.97 -14.38 -15.04
N GLY A 61 8.48 -14.17 -13.82
CA GLY A 61 7.06 -14.36 -13.49
C GLY A 61 6.12 -13.45 -14.28
N LEU A 62 6.54 -12.23 -14.63
CA LEU A 62 5.78 -11.33 -15.50
C LEU A 62 5.82 -11.78 -16.96
N ALA A 63 6.95 -12.33 -17.42
CA ALA A 63 7.17 -12.76 -18.81
C ALA A 63 6.55 -14.12 -19.11
N SER A 64 6.30 -14.95 -18.11
CA SER A 64 5.76 -16.32 -18.26
C SER A 64 4.31 -16.35 -18.75
N ALA A 65 3.61 -15.24 -18.74
CA ALA A 65 2.29 -15.12 -19.34
C ALA A 65 2.43 -14.78 -20.82
N ASP A 66 1.77 -15.52 -21.70
CA ASP A 66 1.71 -15.27 -23.14
C ASP A 66 0.88 -14.01 -23.44
N ILE A 67 1.38 -12.87 -22.97
CA ILE A 67 0.67 -11.59 -22.97
C ILE A 67 1.44 -10.58 -23.82
N PRO A 68 0.84 -10.11 -24.91
CA PRO A 68 1.44 -9.04 -25.69
C PRO A 68 1.59 -7.77 -24.84
N ASN A 69 2.79 -7.17 -24.85
CA ASN A 69 3.06 -5.89 -24.19
C ASN A 69 2.87 -5.88 -22.65
N VAL A 70 3.62 -6.76 -21.97
CA VAL A 70 3.66 -6.89 -20.50
C VAL A 70 3.80 -5.54 -19.79
N ALA A 71 4.64 -4.62 -20.28
CA ALA A 71 4.86 -3.32 -19.67
C ALA A 71 3.59 -2.45 -19.65
N LYS A 72 2.81 -2.44 -20.74
CA LYS A 72 1.54 -1.69 -20.80
C LYS A 72 0.50 -2.28 -19.84
N ARG A 73 0.43 -3.60 -19.78
CA ARG A 73 -0.50 -4.30 -18.87
C ARG A 73 -0.14 -4.01 -17.42
N GLN A 74 1.13 -4.11 -17.04
CA GLN A 74 1.58 -3.79 -15.69
C GLN A 74 1.28 -2.35 -15.30
N TYR A 75 1.48 -1.43 -16.22
CA TYR A 75 1.13 -0.02 -15.98
C TYR A 75 -0.37 0.17 -15.75
N SER A 76 -1.22 -0.49 -16.53
CA SER A 76 -2.68 -0.42 -16.35
C SER A 76 -3.11 -1.04 -15.02
N LEU A 77 -2.62 -2.24 -14.68
CA LEU A 77 -2.92 -2.92 -13.42
C LEU A 77 -2.47 -2.07 -12.21
N PHE A 78 -1.26 -1.54 -12.27
CA PHE A 78 -0.75 -0.68 -11.21
C PHE A 78 -1.64 0.56 -11.01
N ARG A 79 -2.08 1.18 -12.11
CA ARG A 79 -3.00 2.32 -12.05
C ARG A 79 -4.35 1.93 -11.46
N THR A 80 -4.91 0.79 -11.87
CA THR A 80 -6.16 0.27 -11.31
C THR A 80 -6.02 0.03 -9.81
N TYR A 81 -4.98 -0.67 -9.36
CA TYR A 81 -4.75 -0.93 -7.93
C TYR A 81 -4.54 0.34 -7.11
N GLN A 82 -3.91 1.38 -7.68
CA GLN A 82 -3.82 2.69 -7.03
C GLN A 82 -5.19 3.39 -6.92
N GLN A 83 -6.02 3.28 -7.95
CA GLN A 83 -7.36 3.87 -7.97
C GLN A 83 -8.33 3.13 -7.03
N GLU A 84 -8.15 1.83 -6.88
CA GLU A 84 -8.93 0.98 -5.98
C GLU A 84 -8.41 1.00 -4.53
N GLY A 85 -7.42 1.83 -4.23
CA GLY A 85 -6.91 1.94 -2.86
C GLY A 85 -6.17 0.69 -2.35
N MET A 86 -5.68 -0.17 -3.25
CA MET A 86 -4.99 -1.41 -2.89
C MET A 86 -3.49 -1.23 -2.68
N ILE A 87 -2.88 -0.22 -3.29
CA ILE A 87 -1.44 0.03 -3.22
C ILE A 87 -1.09 1.52 -3.12
N PRO A 88 0.01 1.90 -2.44
CA PRO A 88 0.41 3.29 -2.27
C PRO A 88 0.81 3.98 -3.58
N MET A 89 0.57 5.30 -3.64
CA MET A 89 0.98 6.15 -4.77
C MET A 89 2.40 6.69 -4.56
N THR A 90 3.41 5.81 -4.60
CA THR A 90 4.79 6.22 -4.35
C THR A 90 5.64 6.16 -5.62
N ASN A 91 6.30 7.28 -5.91
CA ASN A 91 7.28 7.43 -6.98
C ASN A 91 8.60 7.94 -6.41
N PHE A 92 9.60 8.11 -7.26
CA PHE A 92 10.91 8.57 -6.81
C PHE A 92 10.88 9.98 -6.19
N THR A 93 10.07 10.89 -6.72
CA THR A 93 9.92 12.25 -6.13
C THR A 93 9.40 12.18 -4.70
N THR A 94 8.34 11.37 -4.47
CA THR A 94 7.78 11.18 -3.12
C THR A 94 8.80 10.57 -2.16
N TYR A 95 9.59 9.60 -2.64
CA TYR A 95 10.67 9.01 -1.86
C TYR A 95 11.74 10.05 -1.48
N GLN A 96 12.22 10.83 -2.46
CA GLN A 96 13.21 11.88 -2.19
C GLN A 96 12.68 12.96 -1.24
N GLU A 97 11.40 13.36 -1.38
CA GLU A 97 10.77 14.29 -0.47
C GLU A 97 10.79 13.76 0.97
N ALA A 98 10.40 12.50 1.17
CA ALA A 98 10.36 11.89 2.49
C ALA A 98 11.74 11.85 3.13
N VAL A 99 12.73 11.25 2.45
CA VAL A 99 14.09 11.10 2.96
C VAL A 99 14.77 12.46 3.16
N GLY A 100 14.62 13.39 2.20
CA GLY A 100 15.28 14.70 2.26
C GLY A 100 14.66 15.65 3.29
N SER A 101 13.36 15.58 3.53
CA SER A 101 12.68 16.50 4.45
C SER A 101 12.54 15.95 5.88
N GLY A 102 12.54 14.63 6.05
CA GLY A 102 12.25 13.98 7.32
C GLY A 102 10.85 14.29 7.89
N ARG A 103 9.91 14.70 7.03
CA ARG A 103 8.55 15.08 7.44
C ARG A 103 7.58 13.91 7.51
N PHE A 104 7.90 12.82 6.85
CA PHE A 104 7.12 11.59 6.82
C PHE A 104 7.97 10.45 6.28
N ASP A 105 7.49 9.24 6.42
CA ASP A 105 8.08 8.07 5.79
C ASP A 105 7.22 7.58 4.63
N VAL A 106 7.83 6.80 3.74
CA VAL A 106 7.12 6.26 2.58
C VAL A 106 6.56 4.88 2.86
N ALA A 107 5.41 4.62 2.24
CA ALA A 107 4.92 3.27 1.97
C ALA A 107 5.11 3.00 0.48
N ILE A 108 5.76 1.90 0.11
CA ILE A 108 6.07 1.52 -1.28
C ILE A 108 5.37 0.20 -1.59
N PRO A 109 4.68 0.06 -2.75
CA PRO A 109 4.04 -1.19 -3.14
C PRO A 109 4.99 -2.38 -3.13
N VAL A 110 4.49 -3.56 -2.75
CA VAL A 110 5.28 -4.80 -2.70
C VAL A 110 4.96 -5.68 -3.89
N GLY A 111 5.99 -6.05 -4.64
CA GLY A 111 5.94 -7.07 -5.68
C GLY A 111 6.23 -8.44 -5.09
N ARG A 112 5.38 -9.41 -5.37
CA ARG A 112 5.50 -10.80 -4.92
C ARG A 112 5.44 -11.78 -6.09
N LEU A 113 6.01 -12.95 -5.87
CA LEU A 113 5.96 -14.07 -6.80
C LEU A 113 5.09 -15.17 -6.20
N ASP A 114 4.04 -15.56 -6.92
CA ASP A 114 3.25 -16.74 -6.57
C ASP A 114 3.98 -18.01 -7.05
N ARG A 115 4.59 -18.72 -6.12
CA ARG A 115 5.33 -19.96 -6.38
C ARG A 115 4.41 -21.18 -6.48
N SER A 116 3.13 -21.06 -6.18
CA SER A 116 2.15 -22.15 -6.32
C SER A 116 1.76 -22.39 -7.78
N ILE A 117 2.03 -21.45 -8.68
CA ILE A 117 1.77 -21.55 -10.11
C ILE A 117 3.01 -22.16 -10.80
N PRO A 118 2.95 -23.39 -11.34
CA PRO A 118 4.10 -24.04 -12.01
C PRO A 118 4.55 -23.26 -13.25
N THR A 119 5.87 -23.26 -13.51
CA THR A 119 6.42 -22.83 -14.81
C THR A 119 6.48 -24.01 -15.76
N GLU A 120 6.43 -23.75 -17.09
CA GLU A 120 6.70 -24.79 -18.09
C GLU A 120 8.09 -25.43 -17.91
N SER A 121 9.06 -24.70 -17.34
CA SER A 121 10.39 -25.21 -17.00
C SER A 121 10.43 -26.14 -15.78
N ASP A 122 9.41 -26.11 -14.92
CA ASP A 122 9.33 -26.97 -13.73
C ASP A 122 8.89 -28.39 -14.06
N GLY A 123 8.30 -28.62 -15.26
CA GLY A 123 7.90 -29.92 -15.76
C GLY A 123 9.08 -30.86 -16.06
N GLU A 124 10.28 -30.34 -16.31
CA GLU A 124 11.47 -31.14 -16.58
C GLU A 124 12.32 -31.50 -15.35
N LYS A 125 12.04 -30.90 -14.18
CA LYS A 125 12.83 -31.08 -12.94
C LYS A 125 12.16 -31.87 -11.83
N GLN A 126 10.94 -32.36 -12.00
CA GLN A 126 10.22 -33.13 -10.95
C GLN A 126 10.56 -34.64 -10.96
N GLN A 127 11.80 -35.02 -11.21
CA GLN A 127 12.33 -36.31 -10.79
C GLN A 127 13.60 -36.09 -9.97
N THR A 128 13.49 -35.70 -8.76
CA THR A 128 14.32 -36.10 -7.60
C THR A 128 14.19 -35.10 -6.44
N GLN A 129 13.74 -35.65 -5.31
CA GLN A 129 14.11 -35.34 -3.95
C GLN A 129 13.45 -34.12 -3.22
N GLY A 130 12.70 -34.52 -2.19
CA GLY A 130 12.96 -34.05 -0.82
C GLY A 130 12.22 -32.79 -0.41
N GLU A 131 11.12 -33.03 0.27
CA GLU A 131 10.42 -32.04 1.11
C GLU A 131 11.40 -31.35 2.04
N THR A 132 11.58 -30.06 1.87
CA THR A 132 12.02 -29.19 2.96
C THR A 132 10.91 -28.17 3.17
N GLU A 133 10.07 -28.44 4.16
CA GLU A 133 9.09 -27.49 4.69
C GLU A 133 9.84 -26.27 5.22
N THR A 134 9.85 -25.19 4.45
CA THR A 134 10.05 -23.87 5.00
C THR A 134 8.70 -23.36 5.48
N ASN A 135 8.52 -23.35 6.81
CA ASN A 135 7.41 -22.72 7.52
C ASN A 135 7.42 -21.22 7.27
N ASP A 136 6.95 -20.79 6.11
CA ASP A 136 6.57 -19.40 5.88
C ASP A 136 5.04 -19.34 6.06
N LYS A 137 4.62 -18.95 7.27
CA LYS A 137 3.21 -18.66 7.56
C LYS A 137 2.84 -17.33 6.91
N ASP A 138 2.82 -17.30 5.60
CA ASP A 138 2.18 -16.26 4.80
C ASP A 138 0.82 -16.81 4.32
N THR A 139 -0.08 -17.06 5.28
CA THR A 139 -1.47 -17.44 5.01
C THR A 139 -2.28 -16.17 4.80
N THR A 140 -2.16 -15.57 3.65
CA THR A 140 -3.15 -14.66 3.12
C THR A 140 -3.49 -15.10 1.70
N ASP A 141 -4.65 -15.67 1.58
CA ASP A 141 -5.50 -15.78 0.42
C ASP A 141 -5.81 -17.20 -0.06
N GLY A 142 -7.02 -17.65 0.32
CA GLY A 142 -7.68 -18.82 -0.29
C GLY A 142 -8.21 -18.56 -1.71
N VAL A 143 -7.82 -17.47 -2.39
CA VAL A 143 -8.22 -17.19 -3.77
C VAL A 143 -7.25 -17.85 -4.74
N LYS A 144 -7.65 -18.99 -5.29
CA LYS A 144 -6.95 -19.58 -6.46
C LYS A 144 -7.02 -18.61 -7.63
N ARG A 145 -5.95 -17.89 -7.88
CA ARG A 145 -5.80 -17.04 -9.06
C ARG A 145 -5.54 -17.91 -10.28
N THR A 146 -6.60 -18.26 -11.00
CA THR A 146 -6.51 -18.90 -12.31
C THR A 146 -6.23 -17.84 -13.36
N GLY A 147 -5.00 -17.75 -13.85
CA GLY A 147 -4.68 -16.91 -14.99
C GLY A 147 -3.30 -16.27 -14.98
N GLY A 148 -2.29 -17.00 -15.25
CA GLY A 148 -1.13 -16.64 -16.07
C GLY A 148 -0.10 -15.65 -15.54
N LEU A 149 -0.29 -14.88 -14.49
CA LEU A 149 0.76 -14.02 -13.93
C LEU A 149 1.21 -14.56 -12.59
N ARG A 150 2.44 -15.09 -12.54
CA ARG A 150 3.08 -15.49 -11.28
C ARG A 150 3.52 -14.30 -10.43
N SER A 151 3.72 -13.14 -11.03
CA SER A 151 4.13 -11.92 -10.32
C SER A 151 2.95 -10.97 -10.19
N TYR A 152 2.73 -10.50 -8.99
CA TYR A 152 1.67 -9.56 -8.65
C TYR A 152 2.17 -8.48 -7.69
N ILE A 153 1.39 -7.42 -7.53
CA ILE A 153 1.71 -6.31 -6.63
C ILE A 153 0.59 -6.24 -5.61
N HIS A 154 0.92 -6.27 -4.33
CA HIS A 154 -0.02 -6.09 -3.26
C HIS A 154 0.67 -5.70 -1.95
N GLY A 155 -0.08 -5.11 -1.04
CA GLY A 155 0.45 -4.66 0.24
C GLY A 155 1.44 -3.51 0.12
N SER A 156 2.07 -3.15 1.20
CA SER A 156 3.06 -2.08 1.26
C SER A 156 4.26 -2.39 2.13
N ALA A 157 5.40 -1.88 1.69
CA ALA A 157 6.66 -1.85 2.42
C ALA A 157 6.77 -0.50 3.14
N LEU A 158 6.84 -0.51 4.46
CA LEU A 158 7.02 0.67 5.30
C LEU A 158 8.50 0.95 5.53
N PHE A 159 8.84 2.23 5.52
CA PHE A 159 10.20 2.69 5.71
C PHE A 159 10.35 3.51 6.99
N ASP A 160 11.51 3.40 7.61
CA ASP A 160 12.02 4.33 8.61
C ASP A 160 13.16 5.12 7.95
N GLY A 161 12.85 6.32 7.51
CA GLY A 161 13.75 7.11 6.67
C GLY A 161 14.03 6.42 5.33
N ASN A 162 15.27 5.99 5.11
CA ASN A 162 15.71 5.34 3.86
C ASN A 162 15.83 3.81 3.97
N ARG A 163 15.34 3.18 5.04
CA ARG A 163 15.45 1.74 5.29
C ARG A 163 14.08 1.09 5.42
N LEU A 164 13.93 -0.08 4.82
CA LEU A 164 12.77 -0.93 5.02
C LEU A 164 12.64 -1.30 6.50
N ALA A 165 11.51 -0.96 7.11
CA ALA A 165 11.20 -1.22 8.51
C ALA A 165 10.27 -2.41 8.69
N GLY A 166 9.31 -2.61 7.76
CA GLY A 166 8.36 -3.71 7.83
C GLY A 166 7.44 -3.76 6.62
N LEU A 167 6.52 -4.69 6.65
CA LEU A 167 5.54 -4.91 5.58
C LEU A 167 4.12 -4.86 6.17
N LEU A 168 3.20 -4.30 5.41
CA LEU A 168 1.77 -4.43 5.62
C LEU A 168 1.19 -5.36 4.54
N ASP A 169 0.17 -6.12 4.89
CA ASP A 169 -0.64 -6.87 3.95
C ASP A 169 -1.62 -5.96 3.20
N ASP A 170 -2.54 -6.56 2.44
CA ASP A 170 -3.50 -5.80 1.64
C ASP A 170 -4.49 -5.02 2.52
N GLU A 171 -5.06 -5.69 3.54
CA GLU A 171 -6.05 -5.09 4.43
C GLU A 171 -5.45 -3.92 5.21
N ASP A 172 -4.27 -4.10 5.80
CA ASP A 172 -3.55 -3.06 6.50
C ASP A 172 -3.16 -1.90 5.58
N THR A 173 -2.81 -2.21 4.33
CA THR A 173 -2.48 -1.19 3.32
C THR A 173 -3.70 -0.35 2.96
N GLU A 174 -4.88 -0.95 2.77
CA GLU A 174 -6.11 -0.21 2.52
C GLU A 174 -6.44 0.75 3.66
N ILE A 175 -6.31 0.32 4.90
CA ILE A 175 -6.51 1.16 6.09
C ILE A 175 -5.47 2.28 6.17
N LEU A 176 -4.21 1.99 5.87
CA LEU A 176 -3.17 3.03 5.76
C LEU A 176 -3.53 4.08 4.70
N LEU A 177 -4.02 3.65 3.53
CA LEU A 177 -4.39 4.54 2.44
C LEU A 177 -5.64 5.37 2.77
N LEU A 178 -6.58 4.83 3.56
CA LEU A 178 -7.68 5.61 4.15
C LEU A 178 -7.14 6.76 5.02
N ALA A 179 -6.23 6.46 5.94
CA ALA A 179 -5.61 7.48 6.81
C ALA A 179 -4.82 8.53 6.03
N MET A 180 -4.25 8.16 4.89
CA MET A 180 -3.48 9.05 4.00
C MET A 180 -4.36 9.87 3.04
N GLY A 181 -5.65 9.60 2.92
CA GLY A 181 -6.53 10.18 1.91
C GLY A 181 -6.17 9.73 0.48
N GLN A 182 -5.61 8.53 0.33
CA GLN A 182 -5.23 7.93 -0.96
C GLN A 182 -6.14 6.77 -1.38
N PHE A 183 -7.08 6.39 -0.53
CA PHE A 183 -8.11 5.41 -0.83
C PHE A 183 -9.23 6.10 -1.62
N GLN A 184 -9.50 5.66 -2.85
CA GLN A 184 -10.54 6.26 -3.68
C GLN A 184 -11.81 5.42 -3.72
N ASN A 185 -11.68 4.12 -3.88
CA ASN A 185 -12.76 3.15 -3.74
C ASN A 185 -12.18 1.78 -3.36
N GLY A 186 -13.00 0.97 -2.71
CA GLY A 186 -12.64 -0.38 -2.28
C GLY A 186 -13.77 -0.99 -1.46
N TYR A 187 -13.59 -2.24 -1.06
CA TYR A 187 -14.62 -3.00 -0.37
C TYR A 187 -14.24 -3.20 1.09
N LEU A 188 -15.18 -2.88 1.99
CA LEU A 188 -15.07 -3.22 3.40
C LEU A 188 -16.25 -4.09 3.80
N SER A 189 -16.01 -5.12 4.58
CA SER A 189 -17.05 -6.06 5.04
C SER A 189 -17.19 -6.02 6.54
N VAL A 190 -18.42 -6.03 7.01
CA VAL A 190 -18.77 -6.19 8.42
C VAL A 190 -19.59 -7.45 8.57
N SER A 191 -19.23 -8.31 9.52
CA SER A 191 -19.93 -9.56 9.81
C SER A 191 -20.46 -9.56 11.23
N ASP A 192 -21.70 -9.98 11.40
CA ASP A 192 -22.34 -10.19 12.69
C ASP A 192 -23.12 -11.52 12.71
N GLU A 193 -23.89 -11.78 13.76
CA GLU A 193 -24.70 -12.98 13.90
C GLU A 193 -25.80 -13.11 12.81
N LYS A 194 -26.20 -12.00 12.17
CA LYS A 194 -27.25 -11.94 11.15
C LYS A 194 -26.69 -12.20 9.74
N GLY A 195 -25.38 -12.03 9.55
CA GLY A 195 -24.72 -12.26 8.26
C GLY A 195 -23.59 -11.28 8.00
N THR A 196 -23.12 -11.26 6.76
CA THR A 196 -22.06 -10.36 6.28
C THR A 196 -22.66 -9.31 5.35
N VAL A 197 -22.30 -8.06 5.57
CA VAL A 197 -22.63 -6.95 4.67
C VAL A 197 -21.32 -6.38 4.14
N THR A 198 -21.19 -6.35 2.82
CA THR A 198 -20.04 -5.76 2.12
C THR A 198 -20.44 -4.40 1.57
N PHE A 199 -19.65 -3.41 1.90
CA PHE A 199 -19.81 -2.04 1.46
C PHE A 199 -18.76 -1.68 0.42
N LEU A 200 -19.18 -1.08 -0.67
CA LEU A 200 -18.29 -0.38 -1.58
C LEU A 200 -18.10 1.05 -1.05
N ILE A 201 -16.90 1.33 -0.56
CA ILE A 201 -16.52 2.66 -0.10
C ILE A 201 -16.13 3.48 -1.31
N LYS A 202 -16.79 4.62 -1.51
CA LYS A 202 -16.52 5.59 -2.58
C LYS A 202 -16.21 6.95 -1.99
N GLU A 203 -15.42 7.72 -2.73
CA GLU A 203 -15.13 9.12 -2.43
C GLU A 203 -14.74 9.36 -0.96
N THR A 204 -13.50 9.11 -0.64
CA THR A 204 -12.95 9.54 0.64
C THR A 204 -12.64 11.03 0.57
N VAL A 205 -13.21 11.79 1.48
CA VAL A 205 -12.76 13.17 1.72
C VAL A 205 -11.37 13.12 2.31
N ILE A 206 -10.47 14.01 1.87
CA ILE A 206 -9.12 14.12 2.46
C ILE A 206 -9.25 14.23 3.98
N PRO A 207 -8.57 13.36 4.76
CA PRO A 207 -8.65 13.38 6.20
C PRO A 207 -8.30 14.74 6.78
N HIS A 208 -9.11 15.20 7.73
CA HIS A 208 -8.80 16.41 8.47
C HIS A 208 -7.96 16.04 9.69
N VAL A 209 -6.74 16.59 9.76
CA VAL A 209 -5.78 16.28 10.81
C VAL A 209 -5.48 17.54 11.63
N GLN A 210 -5.75 17.49 12.93
CA GLN A 210 -5.33 18.51 13.89
C GLN A 210 -4.19 17.96 14.74
N MET A 211 -3.09 18.72 14.84
CA MET A 211 -1.90 18.30 15.55
C MET A 211 -1.64 19.19 16.76
N SER A 212 -1.41 18.58 17.91
CA SER A 212 -0.84 19.21 19.10
C SER A 212 0.59 18.73 19.28
N LEU A 213 1.53 19.67 19.37
CA LEU A 213 2.95 19.37 19.51
C LEU A 213 3.34 19.33 21.01
N GLY A 214 4.43 18.64 21.31
CA GLY A 214 4.97 18.48 22.67
C GLY A 214 6.00 17.36 22.69
N GLU A 215 6.30 16.86 23.89
CA GLU A 215 7.14 15.66 24.07
C GLU A 215 6.42 14.38 23.59
N ALA A 216 5.10 14.33 23.75
CA ALA A 216 4.23 13.32 23.20
C ALA A 216 3.22 14.01 22.26
N PRO A 217 3.49 14.09 20.96
CA PRO A 217 2.56 14.69 20.02
C PRO A 217 1.22 13.95 19.99
N HIS A 218 0.14 14.70 19.72
CA HIS A 218 -1.19 14.11 19.62
C HIS A 218 -1.88 14.58 18.34
N ALA A 219 -2.50 13.66 17.62
CA ALA A 219 -3.31 13.94 16.44
C ALA A 219 -4.78 13.60 16.68
N VAL A 220 -5.67 14.48 16.22
CA VAL A 220 -7.09 14.16 16.02
C VAL A 220 -7.33 14.08 14.52
N VAL A 221 -7.75 12.92 14.04
CA VAL A 221 -7.96 12.62 12.63
C VAL A 221 -9.43 12.37 12.37
N THR A 222 -10.04 13.14 11.50
CA THR A 222 -11.45 12.96 11.12
C THR A 222 -11.56 12.55 9.66
N LEU A 223 -12.24 11.42 9.40
CA LEU A 223 -12.53 10.90 8.08
C LEU A 223 -14.04 10.95 7.80
N ALA A 224 -14.39 11.30 6.57
CA ALA A 224 -15.75 11.19 6.07
C ALA A 224 -15.77 10.33 4.81
N LEU A 225 -16.61 9.29 4.82
CA LEU A 225 -16.69 8.28 3.78
C LEU A 225 -18.11 8.19 3.23
N PHE A 226 -18.23 7.74 1.99
CA PHE A 226 -19.49 7.34 1.39
C PHE A 226 -19.46 5.83 1.16
N ALA A 227 -20.52 5.13 1.54
CA ALA A 227 -20.67 3.70 1.36
C ALA A 227 -21.89 3.37 0.53
N GLU A 228 -21.81 2.34 -0.32
CA GLU A 228 -22.94 1.70 -1.00
C GLU A 228 -22.95 0.24 -0.57
N ILE A 229 -24.14 -0.32 -0.29
CA ILE A 229 -24.29 -1.75 -0.01
C ILE A 229 -24.12 -2.52 -1.30
N GLU A 230 -23.10 -3.38 -1.36
CA GLU A 230 -22.81 -4.18 -2.56
C GLU A 230 -23.28 -5.62 -2.40
N LEU A 231 -23.11 -6.19 -1.23
CA LEU A 231 -23.55 -7.54 -0.90
C LEU A 231 -24.16 -7.54 0.49
N ASP A 232 -25.34 -8.10 0.61
CA ASP A 232 -26.03 -8.30 1.90
C ASP A 232 -26.54 -9.74 2.02
N THR A 233 -25.88 -10.52 2.88
CA THR A 233 -26.32 -11.90 3.19
C THR A 233 -27.34 -11.95 4.32
N SER A 234 -27.58 -10.83 5.02
CA SER A 234 -28.63 -10.70 6.06
C SER A 234 -30.02 -10.41 5.48
N GLY A 235 -30.07 -9.85 4.26
CA GLY A 235 -31.29 -9.54 3.52
C GLY A 235 -32.05 -8.30 4.03
N ASN A 236 -31.51 -7.54 4.97
CA ASN A 236 -32.16 -6.35 5.54
C ASN A 236 -31.17 -5.24 5.93
N ALA A 237 -30.06 -5.12 5.20
CA ALA A 237 -29.01 -4.16 5.53
C ALA A 237 -29.49 -2.69 5.47
N GLU A 238 -30.32 -2.32 4.51
CA GLU A 238 -30.84 -0.96 4.40
C GLU A 238 -31.66 -0.56 5.63
N GLU A 239 -32.54 -1.46 6.12
CA GLU A 239 -33.37 -1.22 7.30
C GLU A 239 -32.52 -1.07 8.56
N ARG A 240 -31.40 -1.76 8.63
CA ARG A 240 -30.47 -1.79 9.76
C ARG A 240 -29.43 -0.67 9.70
N TRP A 241 -29.34 0.07 8.62
CA TRP A 241 -28.24 1.01 8.41
C TRP A 241 -28.11 2.04 9.56
N ASP A 242 -29.14 2.86 9.77
CA ASP A 242 -29.07 3.92 10.76
C ASP A 242 -29.04 3.42 12.21
N SER A 243 -29.64 2.27 12.47
CA SER A 243 -29.76 1.73 13.82
C SER A 243 -28.53 0.94 14.27
N GLU A 244 -27.81 0.30 13.34
CA GLU A 244 -26.81 -0.72 13.69
C GLU A 244 -25.58 -0.70 12.78
N LEU A 245 -25.76 -0.91 11.47
CA LEU A 245 -24.64 -1.16 10.53
C LEU A 245 -23.69 0.01 10.39
N LYS A 246 -24.22 1.23 10.38
CA LYS A 246 -23.42 2.45 10.32
C LYS A 246 -22.42 2.51 11.48
N GLY A 247 -22.91 2.35 12.70
CA GLY A 247 -22.05 2.36 13.88
C GLY A 247 -21.05 1.19 13.90
N GLN A 248 -21.46 0.02 13.43
CA GLN A 248 -20.55 -1.12 13.30
C GLN A 248 -19.42 -0.83 12.31
N LEU A 249 -19.74 -0.29 11.12
CA LEU A 249 -18.76 0.04 10.10
C LEU A 249 -17.82 1.17 10.56
N GLU A 250 -18.36 2.24 11.16
CA GLU A 250 -17.56 3.33 11.73
C GLU A 250 -16.59 2.83 12.81
N ASN A 251 -17.07 2.00 13.74
CA ASN A 251 -16.25 1.43 14.81
C ASN A 251 -15.20 0.46 14.27
N TYR A 252 -15.55 -0.37 13.27
CA TYR A 252 -14.60 -1.26 12.62
C TYR A 252 -13.44 -0.46 12.00
N ILE A 253 -13.74 0.59 11.22
CA ILE A 253 -12.71 1.42 10.60
C ILE A 253 -11.85 2.11 11.66
N VAL A 254 -12.44 2.65 12.74
CA VAL A 254 -11.69 3.28 13.84
C VAL A 254 -10.75 2.27 14.51
N MET A 255 -11.23 1.06 14.76
CA MET A 255 -10.41 -0.01 15.37
C MET A 255 -9.21 -0.35 14.48
N GLU A 256 -9.45 -0.54 13.18
CA GLU A 256 -8.40 -0.87 12.23
C GLU A 256 -7.39 0.29 12.03
N LEU A 257 -7.86 1.54 11.98
CA LEU A 257 -6.99 2.72 11.93
C LEU A 257 -6.04 2.79 13.14
N ASN A 258 -6.57 2.52 14.34
CA ASN A 258 -5.74 2.46 15.55
C ASN A 258 -4.73 1.31 15.49
N ARG A 259 -5.14 0.14 15.02
CA ARG A 259 -4.26 -1.03 14.89
C ARG A 259 -3.10 -0.77 13.93
N VAL A 260 -3.40 -0.24 12.73
CA VAL A 260 -2.37 0.09 11.73
C VAL A 260 -1.48 1.24 12.20
N PHE A 261 -2.03 2.24 12.90
CA PHE A 261 -1.23 3.30 13.50
C PHE A 261 -0.21 2.76 14.52
N GLU A 262 -0.63 1.86 15.41
CA GLU A 262 0.28 1.25 16.37
C GLU A 262 1.36 0.37 15.68
N GLN A 263 1.02 -0.33 14.60
CA GLN A 263 2.02 -1.03 13.77
C GLN A 263 3.05 -0.04 13.18
N CYS A 264 2.58 1.06 12.61
CA CYS A 264 3.46 2.12 12.08
C CYS A 264 4.40 2.66 13.17
N LYS A 265 3.89 2.90 14.39
CA LYS A 265 4.71 3.34 15.52
C LYS A 265 5.77 2.32 15.93
N LEU A 266 5.39 1.03 16.04
CA LEU A 266 6.33 -0.05 16.37
C LEU A 266 7.48 -0.14 15.36
N LEU A 267 7.20 0.13 14.08
CA LEU A 267 8.18 0.17 13.00
C LEU A 267 8.91 1.52 12.90
N ASN A 268 8.60 2.48 13.76
CA ASN A 268 9.09 3.86 13.69
C ASN A 268 8.89 4.50 12.30
N SER A 269 7.79 4.16 11.63
CA SER A 269 7.46 4.61 10.28
C SER A 269 6.27 5.56 10.31
N ASP A 270 6.51 6.86 10.08
CA ASP A 270 5.43 7.84 9.91
C ASP A 270 4.82 7.76 8.50
N ALA A 271 4.35 6.57 8.13
CA ALA A 271 3.72 6.32 6.83
C ALA A 271 2.35 7.02 6.70
N MET A 272 1.64 7.28 7.80
CA MET A 272 0.40 8.08 7.83
C MET A 272 0.66 9.58 7.64
N ARG A 273 1.93 10.00 7.62
CA ARG A 273 2.38 11.36 7.28
C ARG A 273 2.00 12.44 8.28
N PHE A 274 1.92 12.10 9.56
CA PHE A 274 1.60 13.07 10.61
C PHE A 274 2.63 14.20 10.73
N GLY A 275 3.90 13.91 10.48
CA GLY A 275 4.96 14.92 10.49
C GLY A 275 4.79 15.99 9.42
N ARG A 276 4.02 15.75 8.34
CA ARG A 276 3.65 16.81 7.38
C ARG A 276 2.79 17.89 8.03
N TYR A 277 1.85 17.49 8.87
CA TYR A 277 0.98 18.42 9.61
C TYR A 277 1.73 19.07 10.77
N ALA A 278 2.56 18.31 11.46
CA ALA A 278 3.40 18.82 12.52
C ALA A 278 4.35 19.91 12.02
N CYS A 279 5.05 19.69 10.91
CA CYS A 279 6.05 20.61 10.39
C CYS A 279 5.45 21.96 9.95
N MET A 280 4.17 22.03 9.60
CA MET A 280 3.51 23.28 9.21
C MET A 280 3.38 24.28 10.38
N GLN A 281 3.59 23.85 11.62
CA GLN A 281 3.55 24.71 12.79
C GLN A 281 4.89 25.38 13.10
N PHE A 282 5.95 25.06 12.34
CA PHE A 282 7.27 25.64 12.50
C PHE A 282 7.53 26.73 11.46
N SER A 283 8.15 27.81 11.90
CA SER A 283 8.46 28.98 11.05
C SER A 283 9.76 28.80 10.23
N SER A 284 10.61 27.83 10.58
CA SER A 284 11.87 27.58 9.90
C SER A 284 12.21 26.09 9.82
N VAL A 285 13.08 25.73 8.88
CA VAL A 285 13.58 24.36 8.71
C VAL A 285 14.44 23.95 9.89
N GLU A 286 15.22 24.89 10.47
CA GLU A 286 16.04 24.65 11.65
C GLU A 286 15.15 24.26 12.84
N ALA A 287 14.11 25.04 13.11
CA ALA A 287 13.17 24.77 14.22
C ALA A 287 12.49 23.39 14.05
N TRP A 288 12.16 23.00 12.82
CA TRP A 288 11.65 21.66 12.53
C TRP A 288 12.68 20.57 12.84
N ARG A 289 13.93 20.76 12.42
CA ARG A 289 15.01 19.79 12.68
C ARG A 289 15.30 19.65 14.18
N ASP A 290 15.34 20.78 14.90
CA ASP A 290 15.57 20.81 16.33
C ASP A 290 14.43 20.15 17.13
N TYR A 291 13.22 20.13 16.58
CA TYR A 291 12.09 19.42 17.17
C TYR A 291 12.28 17.91 17.20
N ALA A 292 13.13 17.35 16.33
CA ALA A 292 13.47 15.94 16.27
C ALA A 292 12.21 15.02 16.15
N TRP A 293 11.40 15.23 15.13
CA TRP A 293 10.11 14.56 14.93
C TRP A 293 10.16 13.05 15.12
N LYS A 294 11.16 12.37 14.55
CA LYS A 294 11.31 10.90 14.62
C LYS A 294 11.42 10.37 16.05
N GLU A 295 12.06 11.11 16.93
CA GLU A 295 12.17 10.74 18.34
C GLU A 295 10.84 10.91 19.07
N LYS A 296 10.09 11.95 18.73
CA LYS A 296 8.80 12.25 19.34
C LYS A 296 7.67 11.41 18.79
N TYR A 297 7.75 11.00 17.52
CA TYR A 297 6.78 10.12 16.87
C TYR A 297 6.56 8.81 17.62
N LYS A 298 7.62 8.25 18.22
CA LYS A 298 7.52 7.03 19.03
C LYS A 298 6.54 7.14 20.20
N ASN A 299 6.37 8.35 20.74
CA ASN A 299 5.48 8.64 21.86
C ASN A 299 4.17 9.29 21.42
N MET A 300 3.95 9.40 20.10
CA MET A 300 2.76 10.01 19.55
C MET A 300 1.52 9.20 19.89
N THR A 301 0.42 9.91 20.09
CA THR A 301 -0.93 9.33 20.21
C THR A 301 -1.82 9.87 19.10
N ALA A 302 -2.83 9.10 18.70
CA ALA A 302 -3.82 9.55 17.72
C ALA A 302 -5.22 9.17 18.19
N GLU A 303 -6.19 10.00 17.85
CA GLU A 303 -7.61 9.75 18.00
C GLU A 303 -8.25 9.80 16.61
N PHE A 304 -8.95 8.75 16.23
CA PHE A 304 -9.60 8.64 14.92
C PHE A 304 -11.11 8.77 15.09
N GLY A 305 -11.70 9.69 14.33
CA GLY A 305 -13.14 9.84 14.18
C GLY A 305 -13.53 9.52 12.73
N VAL A 306 -14.50 8.65 12.55
CA VAL A 306 -14.99 8.23 11.22
C VAL A 306 -16.48 8.50 11.14
N THR A 307 -16.92 9.10 10.04
CA THR A 307 -18.33 9.27 9.70
C THR A 307 -18.59 8.66 8.34
N VAL A 308 -19.54 7.73 8.28
CA VAL A 308 -19.95 7.09 7.04
C VAL A 308 -21.36 7.52 6.66
N LYS A 309 -21.55 7.92 5.40
CA LYS A 309 -22.85 8.21 4.80
C LYS A 309 -23.18 7.13 3.79
N LEU A 310 -24.37 6.55 3.90
CA LEU A 310 -24.88 5.67 2.86
C LEU A 310 -25.27 6.50 1.63
N ASN A 311 -24.81 6.09 0.47
CA ASN A 311 -25.21 6.68 -0.78
C ASN A 311 -26.46 5.95 -1.26
N ASP A 312 -27.60 6.65 -1.28
CA ASP A 312 -28.88 6.10 -1.73
C ASP A 312 -28.83 5.83 -3.24
N ARG A 313 -28.24 4.74 -3.67
CA ARG A 313 -28.54 4.16 -4.96
C ARG A 313 -29.84 3.36 -4.81
N ILE A 314 -30.89 3.83 -5.46
CA ILE A 314 -32.05 3.01 -5.78
C ILE A 314 -31.53 1.77 -6.50
N ILE A 315 -31.41 0.66 -5.77
CA ILE A 315 -31.20 -0.64 -6.38
C ILE A 315 -32.48 -0.92 -7.15
N SER A 316 -32.47 -0.68 -8.46
CA SER A 316 -33.51 -1.17 -9.32
C SER A 316 -33.44 -2.71 -9.32
N SER A 317 -34.12 -3.31 -8.35
CA SER A 317 -34.47 -4.72 -8.35
C SER A 317 -35.36 -4.98 -9.54
N HIS A 318 -34.80 -5.29 -10.67
CA HIS A 318 -35.47 -5.95 -11.76
C HIS A 318 -34.62 -7.11 -12.23
N ILE A 319 -34.78 -8.22 -11.53
CA ILE A 319 -34.66 -9.54 -12.16
C ILE A 319 -36.01 -10.18 -11.96
N GLU A 320 -36.84 -10.06 -12.95
CA GLU A 320 -37.93 -11.01 -13.24
C GLU A 320 -37.34 -12.23 -13.93
#